data_42ad6be1d934fc30c4c84d88566f710e
#
_entry.id   42ad6be1d934fc30c4c84d88566f710e
#
_cell.length_a   1.000
_cell.length_b   1.000
_cell.length_c   1.000
_cell.angle_alpha   90.00
_cell.angle_beta   90.00
_cell.angle_gamma   90.00
#
_symmetry.space_group_name_H-M   'P 1'
#
loop_
_entity.id
_entity.type
_entity.pdbx_description
1 polymer ?
#
loop_
_entity_poly.entity_id
_entity_poly.type
_entity_poly.pdbx_seq_one_letter_code
_entity_poly.pdbx_strand_id
1 'polypeptide(L)'
;VDGDFRTDFVRDPAALRQFPALVLNADYRPLSYYPLSLWPWQDAVKAVFLDRVDILAEYEHVVRSQRMEIRIPSVVVLREFVKPRKRVAFTRFNLFLRDEFSCQYCGAKQDLTFDHVWPRKLGGVTSWENVVAACAPCNLKKGSKTLREAGMKLRNQPMRPQSEQLRNLGRRFPPNHLHDSWLDYLYWDTELEA
;
A
#
# COMPACT_ATOMS: atom_id res chain seq x y z
N VAL A 1 -19.53 -21.81 2.08
CA VAL A 1 -18.19 -21.98 1.52
C VAL A 1 -17.51 -20.62 1.66
N ASP A 2 -16.84 -20.45 2.81
CA ASP A 2 -16.17 -19.22 3.19
C ASP A 2 -14.94 -19.01 2.29
N GLY A 3 -15.14 -18.30 1.20
CA GLY A 3 -14.06 -17.77 0.39
C GLY A 3 -13.41 -16.63 1.16
N ASP A 4 -12.38 -16.95 1.92
CA ASP A 4 -11.50 -16.00 2.59
C ASP A 4 -10.94 -15.01 1.54
N PHE A 5 -11.54 -13.82 1.46
CA PHE A 5 -10.98 -12.68 0.74
C PHE A 5 -9.73 -12.18 1.49
N ARG A 6 -8.77 -13.09 1.69
CA ARG A 6 -7.44 -12.70 2.11
C ARG A 6 -6.84 -11.89 0.98
N THR A 7 -6.67 -10.67 1.28
CA THR A 7 -5.95 -9.61 0.59
C THR A 7 -4.49 -10.00 0.30
N ASP A 8 -4.28 -11.01 -0.55
CA ASP A 8 -3.01 -11.20 -1.21
C ASP A 8 -2.92 -10.17 -2.36
N PHE A 9 -2.83 -8.90 -1.96
CA PHE A 9 -2.54 -7.83 -2.89
C PHE A 9 -1.13 -8.05 -3.44
N VAL A 10 -1.08 -8.25 -4.76
CA VAL A 10 0.14 -8.41 -5.56
C VAL A 10 0.74 -9.82 -5.53
N ARG A 11 0.09 -10.75 -6.23
CA ARG A 11 0.69 -12.07 -6.52
C ARG A 11 1.71 -12.03 -7.66
N ASP A 12 1.57 -11.10 -8.60
CA ASP A 12 2.51 -10.93 -9.71
C ASP A 12 2.65 -9.46 -10.10
N PRO A 13 3.81 -8.82 -9.82
CA PRO A 13 4.07 -7.46 -10.27
C PRO A 13 4.01 -7.29 -11.79
N ALA A 14 4.22 -8.35 -12.57
CA ALA A 14 4.15 -8.30 -14.02
C ALA A 14 2.69 -8.25 -14.51
N ALA A 15 1.75 -8.95 -13.85
CA ALA A 15 0.33 -8.92 -14.19
C ALA A 15 -0.32 -7.56 -13.90
N LEU A 16 0.20 -6.80 -12.93
CA LEU A 16 -0.26 -5.44 -12.63
C LEU A 16 0.29 -4.38 -13.60
N ARG A 17 1.24 -4.73 -14.47
CA ARG A 17 1.84 -3.77 -15.41
C ARG A 17 0.96 -3.41 -16.57
N GLN A 18 -0.06 -4.20 -16.88
CA GLN A 18 -0.99 -3.93 -17.97
C GLN A 18 -2.42 -3.88 -17.42
N PHE A 19 -3.06 -2.72 -17.54
CA PHE A 19 -4.48 -2.51 -17.24
C PHE A 19 -4.93 -2.94 -15.83
N PRO A 20 -4.28 -2.47 -14.74
CA PRO A 20 -4.77 -2.77 -13.40
C PRO A 20 -6.11 -2.09 -13.13
N ALA A 21 -7.03 -2.76 -12.45
CA ALA A 21 -8.29 -2.21 -12.04
C ALA A 21 -8.22 -1.66 -10.60
N LEU A 22 -8.65 -0.42 -10.39
CA LEU A 22 -8.85 0.14 -9.05
C LEU A 22 -10.08 -0.52 -8.41
N VAL A 23 -9.92 -1.03 -7.21
CA VAL A 23 -11.00 -1.68 -6.48
C VAL A 23 -11.50 -0.78 -5.35
N LEU A 24 -12.77 -0.42 -5.44
CA LEU A 24 -13.46 0.33 -4.41
C LEU A 24 -14.30 -0.59 -3.53
N ASN A 25 -14.44 -0.21 -2.28
CA ASN A 25 -15.41 -0.81 -1.39
C ASN A 25 -16.83 -0.33 -1.74
N ALA A 26 -17.86 -0.94 -1.18
CA ALA A 26 -19.26 -0.56 -1.42
C ALA A 26 -19.61 0.87 -0.97
N ASP A 27 -18.74 1.57 -0.26
CA ASP A 27 -18.83 3.00 0.06
C ASP A 27 -18.11 3.90 -0.95
N TYR A 28 -17.71 3.33 -2.11
CA TYR A 28 -16.99 4.03 -3.19
C TYR A 28 -15.60 4.54 -2.81
N ARG A 29 -15.04 4.10 -1.68
CA ARG A 29 -13.66 4.40 -1.28
C ARG A 29 -12.73 3.25 -1.66
N PRO A 30 -11.49 3.51 -2.05
CA PRO A 30 -10.51 2.45 -2.22
C PRO A 30 -10.44 1.53 -1.01
N LEU A 31 -10.39 0.20 -1.22
CA LEU A 31 -10.21 -0.76 -0.14
C LEU A 31 -8.92 -0.51 0.65
N SER A 32 -7.91 -0.02 -0.04
CA SER A 32 -6.65 0.46 0.52
C SER A 32 -6.12 1.59 -0.34
N TYR A 33 -5.65 2.64 0.31
CA TYR A 33 -4.95 3.73 -0.37
C TYR A 33 -3.46 3.43 -0.50
N TYR A 34 -2.91 2.62 0.42
CA TYR A 34 -1.48 2.36 0.47
C TYR A 34 -1.18 0.95 0.97
N PRO A 35 -0.64 0.08 0.11
CA PRO A 35 -0.65 0.22 -1.35
C PRO A 35 -2.08 0.37 -1.89
N LEU A 36 -2.21 1.06 -3.01
CA LEU A 36 -3.51 1.22 -3.65
C LEU A 36 -4.11 -0.16 -3.98
N SER A 37 -5.41 -0.32 -3.74
CA SER A 37 -6.11 -1.57 -4.00
C SER A 37 -6.30 -1.80 -5.51
N LEU A 38 -5.30 -2.39 -6.12
CA LEU A 38 -5.30 -2.71 -7.55
C LEU A 38 -5.44 -4.22 -7.74
N TRP A 39 -6.32 -4.62 -8.65
CA TRP A 39 -6.40 -6.00 -9.13
C TRP A 39 -5.85 -6.11 -10.54
N PRO A 40 -5.25 -7.26 -10.91
CA PRO A 40 -5.06 -7.60 -12.31
C PRO A 40 -6.39 -7.57 -13.03
N TRP A 41 -6.40 -7.11 -14.29
CA TRP A 41 -7.64 -7.02 -15.06
C TRP A 41 -8.40 -8.36 -15.15
N GLN A 42 -7.68 -9.49 -15.19
CA GLN A 42 -8.26 -10.83 -15.21
C GLN A 42 -9.11 -11.11 -13.96
N ASP A 43 -8.61 -10.69 -12.77
CA ASP A 43 -9.32 -10.86 -11.52
C ASP A 43 -10.53 -9.93 -11.44
N ALA A 44 -10.41 -8.70 -11.95
CA ALA A 44 -11.52 -7.77 -12.05
C ALA A 44 -12.64 -8.31 -12.97
N VAL A 45 -12.29 -8.77 -14.16
CA VAL A 45 -13.23 -9.40 -15.09
C VAL A 45 -13.88 -10.63 -14.48
N LYS A 46 -13.11 -11.51 -13.84
CA LYS A 46 -13.66 -12.67 -13.13
C LYS A 46 -14.65 -12.27 -12.04
N ALA A 47 -14.38 -11.22 -11.30
CA ALA A 47 -15.26 -10.72 -10.24
C ALA A 47 -16.58 -10.17 -10.81
N VAL A 48 -16.55 -9.54 -11.99
CA VAL A 48 -17.75 -9.10 -12.72
C VAL A 48 -18.63 -10.31 -13.07
N PHE A 49 -18.05 -11.36 -13.64
CA PHE A 49 -18.81 -12.58 -13.99
C PHE A 49 -19.35 -13.33 -12.78
N LEU A 50 -18.71 -13.21 -11.64
CA LEU A 50 -19.17 -13.79 -10.38
C LEU A 50 -20.19 -12.89 -9.67
N ASP A 51 -20.60 -11.80 -10.26
CA ASP A 51 -21.60 -10.85 -9.72
C ASP A 51 -21.16 -10.24 -8.37
N ARG A 52 -19.84 -10.08 -8.17
CA ARG A 52 -19.26 -9.57 -6.91
C ARG A 52 -18.92 -8.09 -6.94
N VAL A 53 -18.79 -7.53 -8.14
CA VAL A 53 -18.45 -6.13 -8.37
C VAL A 53 -19.29 -5.53 -9.49
N ASP A 54 -19.46 -4.22 -9.45
CA ASP A 54 -19.99 -3.43 -10.55
C ASP A 54 -18.86 -2.63 -11.21
N ILE A 55 -18.92 -2.45 -12.54
CA ILE A 55 -17.95 -1.66 -13.29
C ILE A 55 -18.35 -0.20 -13.23
N LEU A 56 -17.43 0.68 -12.82
CA LEU A 56 -17.65 2.13 -12.79
C LEU A 56 -16.94 2.83 -13.96
N ALA A 57 -15.77 2.32 -14.36
CA ALA A 57 -15.03 2.84 -15.50
C ALA A 57 -14.29 1.72 -16.20
N GLU A 58 -14.02 1.91 -17.49
CA GLU A 58 -13.37 0.94 -18.37
C GLU A 58 -12.20 1.59 -19.12
N TYR A 59 -11.20 0.77 -19.46
CA TYR A 59 -10.19 1.14 -20.43
C TYR A 59 -10.78 1.08 -21.85
N GLU A 60 -10.20 1.79 -22.80
CA GLU A 60 -10.55 1.66 -24.21
C GLU A 60 -10.16 0.30 -24.80
N HIS A 61 -9.36 -0.46 -24.06
CA HIS A 61 -8.86 -1.76 -24.49
C HIS A 61 -9.90 -2.86 -24.30
N VAL A 62 -10.04 -3.70 -25.35
CA VAL A 62 -11.04 -4.78 -25.42
C VAL A 62 -10.34 -6.13 -25.42
N VAL A 63 -10.83 -7.04 -24.63
CA VAL A 63 -10.42 -8.44 -24.63
C VAL A 63 -11.51 -9.30 -25.27
N ARG A 64 -11.09 -10.19 -26.17
CA ARG A 64 -11.97 -11.07 -26.94
C ARG A 64 -11.75 -12.53 -26.57
N SER A 65 -12.83 -13.26 -26.42
CA SER A 65 -12.85 -14.72 -26.40
C SER A 65 -13.69 -15.23 -27.54
N GLN A 66 -13.76 -16.55 -27.75
CA GLN A 66 -14.56 -17.15 -28.80
C GLN A 66 -16.06 -16.78 -28.76
N ARG A 67 -16.59 -16.39 -27.63
CA ARG A 67 -18.02 -16.14 -27.40
C ARG A 67 -18.34 -14.78 -26.85
N MET A 68 -17.34 -13.96 -26.55
CA MET A 68 -17.55 -12.72 -25.81
C MET A 68 -16.45 -11.69 -26.09
N GLU A 69 -16.87 -10.45 -26.09
CA GLU A 69 -16.02 -9.28 -26.14
C GLU A 69 -16.33 -8.42 -24.90
N ILE A 70 -15.31 -8.02 -24.15
CA ILE A 70 -15.46 -7.20 -22.96
C ILE A 70 -14.38 -6.11 -22.92
N ARG A 71 -14.78 -4.89 -22.58
CA ARG A 71 -13.83 -3.83 -22.24
C ARG A 71 -13.22 -4.13 -20.88
N ILE A 72 -11.93 -3.87 -20.73
CA ILE A 72 -11.23 -4.12 -19.48
C ILE A 72 -11.68 -3.10 -18.42
N PRO A 73 -12.20 -3.54 -17.27
CA PRO A 73 -12.55 -2.62 -16.19
C PRO A 73 -11.31 -1.86 -15.68
N SER A 74 -11.39 -0.54 -15.56
CA SER A 74 -10.36 0.30 -14.92
C SER A 74 -10.71 0.64 -13.48
N VAL A 75 -12.02 0.72 -13.15
CA VAL A 75 -12.52 0.91 -11.80
C VAL A 75 -13.68 -0.05 -11.55
N VAL A 76 -13.62 -0.77 -10.45
CA VAL A 76 -14.71 -1.65 -9.99
C VAL A 76 -15.06 -1.34 -8.55
N VAL A 77 -16.34 -1.47 -8.18
CA VAL A 77 -16.85 -1.32 -6.82
C VAL A 77 -17.40 -2.65 -6.32
N LEU A 78 -17.05 -3.02 -5.10
CA LEU A 78 -17.60 -4.21 -4.45
C LEU A 78 -19.08 -4.01 -4.16
N ARG A 79 -19.91 -5.01 -4.40
CA ARG A 79 -21.33 -5.01 -4.03
C ARG A 79 -21.53 -5.18 -2.53
N GLU A 80 -20.63 -5.89 -1.86
CA GLU A 80 -20.68 -6.09 -0.41
C GLU A 80 -19.63 -5.23 0.28
N PHE A 81 -20.03 -4.58 1.38
CA PHE A 81 -19.13 -3.76 2.17
C PHE A 81 -18.12 -4.62 2.94
N VAL A 82 -16.84 -4.40 2.65
CA VAL A 82 -15.73 -5.00 3.39
C VAL A 82 -15.30 -4.06 4.51
N LYS A 83 -15.44 -4.51 5.75
CA LYS A 83 -15.03 -3.71 6.91
C LYS A 83 -13.51 -3.49 6.91
N PRO A 84 -13.04 -2.24 6.86
CA PRO A 84 -11.61 -1.96 6.90
C PRO A 84 -10.97 -2.50 8.17
N ARG A 85 -9.79 -3.11 8.05
CA ARG A 85 -9.07 -3.61 9.22
C ARG A 85 -8.64 -2.42 10.10
N LYS A 86 -9.03 -2.44 11.37
CA LYS A 86 -8.64 -1.42 12.36
C LYS A 86 -7.14 -1.41 12.65
N ARG A 87 -6.46 -2.54 12.47
CA ARG A 87 -5.03 -2.68 12.74
C ARG A 87 -4.23 -2.60 11.45
N VAL A 88 -3.28 -1.69 11.43
CA VAL A 88 -2.30 -1.59 10.34
C VAL A 88 -1.41 -2.82 10.35
N ALA A 89 -1.31 -3.49 9.19
CA ALA A 89 -0.39 -4.61 9.02
C ALA A 89 1.06 -4.14 9.07
N PHE A 90 1.92 -4.87 9.77
CA PHE A 90 3.36 -4.61 9.81
C PHE A 90 4.00 -5.13 8.51
N THR A 91 4.06 -4.26 7.51
CA THR A 91 4.67 -4.55 6.21
C THR A 91 5.83 -3.59 5.95
N ARG A 92 6.74 -3.98 5.05
CA ARG A 92 7.84 -3.11 4.62
C ARG A 92 7.33 -1.77 4.10
N PHE A 93 6.30 -1.80 3.27
CA PHE A 93 5.70 -0.59 2.71
C PHE A 93 5.12 0.33 3.80
N ASN A 94 4.29 -0.20 4.69
CA ASN A 94 3.69 0.58 5.78
C ASN A 94 4.74 1.13 6.76
N LEU A 95 5.84 0.40 6.95
CA LEU A 95 6.98 0.89 7.74
C LEU A 95 7.63 2.10 7.07
N PHE A 96 7.94 1.99 5.77
CA PHE A 96 8.55 3.10 5.03
C PHE A 96 7.60 4.29 4.92
N LEU A 97 6.31 4.04 4.74
CA LEU A 97 5.30 5.11 4.72
C LEU A 97 5.23 5.84 6.07
N ARG A 98 5.22 5.11 7.20
CA ARG A 98 5.29 5.71 8.55
C ARG A 98 6.51 6.62 8.70
N ASP A 99 7.65 6.17 8.18
CA ASP A 99 8.92 6.89 8.26
C ASP A 99 9.13 7.86 7.09
N GLU A 100 8.06 8.17 6.33
CA GLU A 100 8.02 9.12 5.21
C GLU A 100 9.10 8.81 4.16
N PHE A 101 9.34 7.52 3.89
CA PHE A 101 10.38 7.05 2.97
C PHE A 101 11.73 7.73 3.22
N SER A 102 12.11 7.90 4.48
CA SER A 102 13.36 8.53 4.88
C SER A 102 14.07 7.76 5.99
N CYS A 103 15.38 7.78 5.96
CA CYS A 103 16.22 7.20 7.01
C CYS A 103 15.96 7.91 8.34
N GLN A 104 15.59 7.16 9.39
CA GLN A 104 15.29 7.71 10.71
C GLN A 104 16.53 8.13 11.49
N TYR A 105 17.71 7.94 10.94
CA TYR A 105 18.99 8.42 11.51
C TYR A 105 19.47 9.70 10.86
N CYS A 106 19.56 9.76 9.52
CA CYS A 106 20.15 10.90 8.81
C CYS A 106 19.18 11.66 7.88
N GLY A 107 17.99 11.11 7.60
CA GLY A 107 16.99 11.70 6.70
C GLY A 107 17.18 11.39 5.23
N ALA A 108 18.20 10.61 4.82
CA ALA A 108 18.40 10.22 3.43
C ALA A 108 17.20 9.41 2.91
N LYS A 109 16.85 9.60 1.63
CA LYS A 109 15.71 8.94 0.97
C LYS A 109 16.12 7.81 0.02
N GLN A 110 17.40 7.54 -0.13
CA GLN A 110 17.95 6.55 -1.06
C GLN A 110 18.40 5.30 -0.30
N ASP A 111 18.39 4.16 -0.99
CA ASP A 111 18.88 2.86 -0.51
C ASP A 111 18.32 2.47 0.86
N LEU A 112 17.00 2.64 1.02
CA LEU A 112 16.33 2.38 2.28
C LEU A 112 16.18 0.88 2.54
N THR A 113 16.62 0.51 3.72
CA THR A 113 16.46 -0.79 4.37
C THR A 113 15.67 -0.60 5.67
N PHE A 114 15.50 -1.65 6.45
CA PHE A 114 14.97 -1.53 7.81
C PHE A 114 16.01 -2.01 8.81
N ASP A 115 16.02 -1.37 9.96
CA ASP A 115 16.95 -1.65 11.05
C ASP A 115 16.20 -1.80 12.37
N HIS A 116 16.71 -2.70 13.23
CA HIS A 116 16.20 -2.87 14.58
C HIS A 116 16.90 -1.88 15.53
N VAL A 117 16.16 -0.93 16.09
CA VAL A 117 16.68 0.07 17.03
C VAL A 117 17.37 -0.62 18.20
N TRP A 118 16.67 -1.56 18.84
CA TRP A 118 17.27 -2.50 19.79
C TRP A 118 17.70 -3.76 19.05
N PRO A 119 19.00 -4.09 19.01
CA PRO A 119 19.53 -5.17 18.17
C PRO A 119 18.95 -6.55 18.49
N ARG A 120 18.69 -7.34 17.46
CA ARG A 120 18.21 -8.73 17.61
C ARG A 120 19.12 -9.58 18.49
N LYS A 121 20.43 -9.37 18.42
CA LYS A 121 21.42 -10.06 19.27
C LYS A 121 21.22 -9.78 20.77
N LEU A 122 20.62 -8.66 21.11
CA LEU A 122 20.31 -8.26 22.48
C LEU A 122 18.85 -8.51 22.85
N GLY A 123 18.14 -9.36 22.10
CA GLY A 123 16.75 -9.70 22.35
C GLY A 123 15.72 -8.75 21.68
N GLY A 124 16.15 -7.90 20.77
CA GLY A 124 15.26 -7.00 20.04
C GLY A 124 14.26 -7.77 19.16
N VAL A 125 12.97 -7.45 19.33
CA VAL A 125 11.88 -8.06 18.55
C VAL A 125 11.53 -7.23 17.32
N THR A 126 11.00 -7.88 16.29
CA THR A 126 10.50 -7.22 15.09
C THR A 126 9.10 -6.68 15.39
N SER A 127 9.00 -5.40 15.68
CA SER A 127 7.73 -4.72 16.00
C SER A 127 7.74 -3.28 15.48
N TRP A 128 6.57 -2.65 15.50
CA TRP A 128 6.42 -1.24 15.14
C TRP A 128 7.30 -0.30 15.99
N GLU A 129 7.50 -0.66 17.23
CA GLU A 129 8.21 0.13 18.24
C GLU A 129 9.73 -0.08 18.18
N ASN A 130 10.19 -1.10 17.43
CA ASN A 130 11.61 -1.45 17.37
C ASN A 130 12.22 -1.43 15.99
N VAL A 131 11.43 -1.31 14.90
CA VAL A 131 11.97 -1.29 13.54
C VAL A 131 11.74 0.07 12.90
N VAL A 132 12.77 0.57 12.22
CA VAL A 132 12.76 1.87 11.53
C VAL A 132 13.34 1.75 10.12
N ALA A 133 12.96 2.70 9.24
CA ALA A 133 13.64 2.88 7.96
C ALA A 133 15.06 3.44 8.19
N ALA A 134 16.04 2.82 7.56
CA ALA A 134 17.43 3.23 7.62
C ALA A 134 18.08 3.12 6.23
N CYS A 135 18.88 4.10 5.83
CA CYS A 135 19.69 3.93 4.63
C CYS A 135 20.82 2.91 4.86
N ALA A 136 21.30 2.28 3.81
CA ALA A 136 22.33 1.25 3.90
C ALA A 136 23.58 1.73 4.68
N PRO A 137 24.12 2.94 4.46
CA PRO A 137 25.28 3.43 5.23
C PRO A 137 25.01 3.54 6.74
N CYS A 138 23.83 4.08 7.15
CA CYS A 138 23.49 4.19 8.57
C CYS A 138 23.25 2.82 9.21
N ASN A 139 22.59 1.90 8.49
CA ASN A 139 22.36 0.55 8.94
C ASN A 139 23.67 -0.20 9.18
N LEU A 140 24.62 -0.11 8.23
CA LEU A 140 25.96 -0.70 8.37
C LEU A 140 26.74 -0.07 9.52
N LYS A 141 26.73 1.26 9.67
CA LYS A 141 27.39 1.95 10.78
C LYS A 141 26.87 1.51 12.13
N LYS A 142 25.55 1.35 12.26
CA LYS A 142 24.94 0.88 13.50
C LYS A 142 25.23 -0.61 13.75
N GLY A 143 25.04 -1.45 12.74
CA GLY A 143 25.23 -2.89 12.86
C GLY A 143 24.46 -3.49 14.04
N SER A 144 25.11 -4.30 14.84
CA SER A 144 24.52 -4.95 16.03
C SER A 144 24.66 -4.13 17.32
N LYS A 145 25.02 -2.85 17.22
CA LYS A 145 25.23 -1.96 18.37
C LYS A 145 23.91 -1.29 18.78
N THR A 146 23.81 -0.93 20.04
CA THR A 146 22.75 0.01 20.50
C THR A 146 22.98 1.40 19.92
N LEU A 147 21.97 2.26 19.94
CA LEU A 147 22.11 3.66 19.50
C LEU A 147 23.22 4.39 20.24
N ARG A 148 23.33 4.15 21.55
CA ARG A 148 24.36 4.75 22.39
C ARG A 148 25.76 4.35 21.96
N GLU A 149 25.99 3.04 21.77
CA GLU A 149 27.28 2.50 21.31
C GLU A 149 27.66 2.95 19.90
N ALA A 150 26.67 3.11 19.04
CA ALA A 150 26.88 3.61 17.67
C ALA A 150 27.03 5.14 17.57
N GLY A 151 26.79 5.86 18.67
CA GLY A 151 26.76 7.33 18.68
C GLY A 151 25.67 7.90 17.78
N MET A 152 24.52 7.21 17.66
CA MET A 152 23.43 7.55 16.76
C MET A 152 22.18 7.95 17.55
N LYS A 153 21.35 8.78 16.92
CA LYS A 153 20.06 9.23 17.47
C LYS A 153 18.96 9.01 16.43
N LEU A 154 17.77 8.71 16.91
CA LEU A 154 16.56 8.67 16.07
C LEU A 154 16.03 10.08 15.88
N ARG A 155 15.50 10.35 14.70
CA ARG A 155 14.75 11.58 14.39
C ARG A 155 13.38 11.55 15.05
N ASN A 156 12.71 10.40 14.99
CA ASN A 156 11.43 10.16 15.62
C ASN A 156 11.44 8.83 16.36
N GLN A 157 10.72 8.76 17.48
CA GLN A 157 10.51 7.49 18.18
C GLN A 157 9.57 6.60 17.35
N PRO A 158 9.94 5.34 17.10
CA PRO A 158 9.09 4.44 16.35
C PRO A 158 7.86 4.04 17.16
N MET A 159 6.70 4.26 16.61
CA MET A 159 5.41 3.89 17.20
C MET A 159 4.54 3.18 16.16
N ARG A 160 3.56 2.42 16.65
CA ARG A 160 2.55 1.84 15.76
C ARG A 160 1.67 2.95 15.20
N PRO A 161 1.59 3.11 13.88
CA PRO A 161 0.73 4.11 13.28
C PRO A 161 -0.74 3.69 13.36
N GLN A 162 -1.63 4.67 13.44
CA GLN A 162 -3.06 4.47 13.21
C GLN A 162 -3.34 4.43 11.70
N SER A 163 -4.41 3.73 11.31
CA SER A 163 -4.80 3.60 9.89
C SER A 163 -5.02 4.97 9.23
N GLU A 164 -5.61 5.90 9.97
CA GLU A 164 -5.85 7.25 9.49
C GLU A 164 -4.55 8.06 9.29
N GLN A 165 -3.60 7.93 10.21
CA GLN A 165 -2.28 8.56 10.06
C GLN A 165 -1.56 8.08 8.80
N LEU A 166 -1.56 6.75 8.54
CA LEU A 166 -0.96 6.22 7.32
C LEU A 166 -1.70 6.68 6.06
N ARG A 167 -3.02 6.80 6.12
CA ARG A 167 -3.80 7.33 4.99
C ARG A 167 -3.40 8.77 4.67
N ASN A 168 -3.31 9.63 5.68
CA ASN A 168 -2.92 11.03 5.51
C ASN A 168 -1.46 11.17 5.03
N LEU A 169 -0.55 10.35 5.56
CA LEU A 169 0.83 10.30 5.07
C LEU A 169 0.88 9.81 3.62
N GLY A 170 0.11 8.79 3.30
CA GLY A 170 0.08 8.21 1.97
C GLY A 170 -0.36 9.19 0.88
N ARG A 171 -1.26 10.11 1.17
CA ARG A 171 -1.67 11.17 0.23
C ARG A 171 -0.49 12.06 -0.21
N ARG A 172 0.56 12.18 0.61
CA ARG A 172 1.79 12.93 0.26
C ARG A 172 2.73 12.13 -0.64
N PHE A 173 2.50 10.85 -0.81
CA PHE A 173 3.32 9.94 -1.62
C PHE A 173 2.44 9.19 -2.62
N PRO A 174 1.84 9.89 -3.60
CA PRO A 174 0.99 9.24 -4.61
C PRO A 174 1.79 8.21 -5.39
N PRO A 175 1.15 7.15 -5.88
CA PRO A 175 1.78 6.18 -6.78
C PRO A 175 2.34 6.90 -8.02
N ASN A 176 3.47 6.41 -8.55
CA ASN A 176 4.12 7.01 -9.72
C ASN A 176 3.29 6.94 -11.01
N HIS A 177 2.25 6.09 -11.04
CA HIS A 177 1.32 5.95 -12.15
C HIS A 177 -0.11 5.87 -11.62
N LEU A 178 -0.88 6.93 -11.86
CA LEU A 178 -2.32 6.95 -11.68
C LEU A 178 -2.97 7.02 -13.06
N HIS A 179 -3.95 6.17 -13.31
CA HIS A 179 -4.77 6.28 -14.51
C HIS A 179 -5.81 7.39 -14.30
N ASP A 180 -6.12 8.18 -15.35
CA ASP A 180 -7.02 9.32 -15.24
C ASP A 180 -8.40 8.94 -14.68
N SER A 181 -8.94 7.78 -15.07
CA SER A 181 -10.22 7.28 -14.55
C SER A 181 -10.25 7.01 -13.04
N TRP A 182 -9.10 7.03 -12.35
CA TRP A 182 -9.02 6.79 -10.91
C TRP A 182 -9.03 8.08 -10.09
N LEU A 183 -8.73 9.22 -10.71
CA LEU A 183 -8.52 10.49 -10.01
C LEU A 183 -9.75 10.90 -9.20
N ASP A 184 -10.94 10.78 -9.77
CA ASP A 184 -12.20 11.14 -9.11
C ASP A 184 -12.47 10.31 -7.85
N TYR A 185 -11.94 9.10 -7.77
CA TYR A 185 -12.14 8.19 -6.64
C TYR A 185 -11.03 8.26 -5.59
N LEU A 186 -9.89 8.87 -5.91
CA LEU A 186 -8.76 8.98 -5.00
C LEU A 186 -8.74 10.29 -4.23
N TYR A 187 -9.27 11.36 -4.82
CA TYR A 187 -9.17 12.73 -4.29
C TYR A 187 -10.53 13.40 -4.01
N TRP A 188 -11.63 12.64 -4.04
CA TRP A 188 -12.97 13.18 -3.89
C TRP A 188 -13.24 13.87 -2.54
N ASP A 189 -12.48 13.54 -1.49
CA ASP A 189 -12.57 14.11 -0.15
C ASP A 189 -11.49 15.18 0.13
N THR A 190 -10.77 15.63 -0.90
CA THR A 190 -9.82 16.74 -0.80
C THR A 190 -10.61 18.04 -0.69
N GLU A 191 -10.32 18.86 0.33
CA GLU A 191 -10.91 20.20 0.44
C GLU A 191 -10.55 21.02 -0.81
N LEU A 192 -11.56 21.62 -1.43
CA LEU A 192 -11.33 22.56 -2.52
C LEU A 192 -10.75 23.83 -1.90
N GLU A 193 -9.54 24.22 -2.32
CA GLU A 193 -8.99 25.52 -1.97
C GLU A 193 -9.91 26.61 -2.53
N ALA A 194 -10.34 27.53 -1.64
CA ALA A 194 -11.22 28.64 -1.97
C ALA A 194 -10.43 29.78 -2.66
#